data_964fb9ed3463b153bea7c00d0a1072f7
#
_entry.id   964fb9ed3463b153bea7c00d0a1072f7
#
_cell.length_a   1.000
_cell.length_b   1.000
_cell.length_c   1.000
_cell.angle_alpha   90.00
_cell.angle_beta   90.00
_cell.angle_gamma   90.00
#
_symmetry.space_group_name_H-M   'P 1'
#
loop_
_entity.id
_entity.type
_entity.pdbx_description
1 polymer ?
#
loop_
_entity_poly.entity_id
_entity_poly.type
_entity_poly.pdbx_seq_one_letter_code
_entity_poly.pdbx_strand_id
1 'polypeptide(L)'
;MRVYVVRHGEAKRPEVDPERGLTDAGADHVRRIAARAIADLDVRPARIFHSDKARARQTAEIWAAVLSVPVEQADGLAPNDDPSRWATRLDTEEEDVMLVGHLPHVERLVGLLASAAPDGTLDGFPAGALVVVERGDDGWSVGGGPYT
;
A
#
# COMPACT_ATOMS: atom_id res chain seq x y z
N MET A 1 9.92 13.02 1.49
CA MET A 1 8.72 12.36 2.05
C MET A 1 8.45 11.09 1.26
N ARG A 2 8.15 10.02 1.94
CA ARG A 2 7.88 8.71 1.35
C ARG A 2 6.42 8.31 1.52
N VAL A 3 5.88 7.68 0.50
CA VAL A 3 4.59 7.01 0.57
C VAL A 3 4.82 5.51 0.34
N TYR A 4 4.34 4.71 1.26
CA TYR A 4 4.41 3.26 1.19
C TYR A 4 3.07 2.76 0.66
N VAL A 5 3.04 2.29 -0.58
CA VAL A 5 1.81 1.83 -1.23
C VAL A 5 1.77 0.31 -1.18
N VAL A 6 0.73 -0.22 -0.56
CA VAL A 6 0.59 -1.65 -0.29
C VAL A 6 -0.70 -2.17 -0.91
N ARG A 7 -0.61 -3.27 -1.66
CA ARG A 7 -1.80 -4.05 -2.01
C ARG A 7 -2.12 -5.01 -0.87
N HIS A 8 -3.42 -5.17 -0.54
CA HIS A 8 -3.84 -6.16 0.45
C HIS A 8 -3.27 -7.56 0.16
N GLY A 9 -3.08 -8.35 1.20
CA GLY A 9 -2.61 -9.73 1.09
C GLY A 9 -3.63 -10.68 0.44
N GLU A 10 -3.24 -11.94 0.24
CA GLU A 10 -4.14 -12.96 -0.32
C GLU A 10 -5.40 -13.08 0.53
N ALA A 11 -6.56 -12.95 -0.13
CA ALA A 11 -7.87 -12.98 0.50
C ALA A 11 -8.63 -14.26 0.16
N LYS A 12 -9.51 -14.65 1.07
CA LYS A 12 -10.44 -15.75 0.86
C LYS A 12 -11.41 -15.44 -0.26
N ARG A 13 -11.92 -16.48 -0.91
CA ARG A 13 -12.98 -16.34 -1.91
C ARG A 13 -14.31 -16.00 -1.24
N PRO A 14 -15.22 -15.28 -1.93
CA PRO A 14 -16.53 -14.94 -1.37
C PRO A 14 -17.33 -16.14 -0.89
N GLU A 15 -17.18 -17.31 -1.56
CA GLU A 15 -17.85 -18.55 -1.21
C GLU A 15 -17.37 -19.13 0.14
N VAL A 16 -16.13 -18.83 0.53
CA VAL A 16 -15.53 -19.28 1.79
C VAL A 16 -15.81 -18.26 2.89
N ASP A 17 -15.68 -16.98 2.57
CA ASP A 17 -15.91 -15.86 3.49
C ASP A 17 -16.53 -14.70 2.68
N PRO A 18 -17.79 -14.35 2.92
CA PRO A 18 -18.45 -13.24 2.21
C PRO A 18 -17.73 -11.90 2.38
N GLU A 19 -17.03 -11.68 3.49
CA GLU A 19 -16.27 -10.46 3.74
C GLU A 19 -14.87 -10.51 3.15
N ARG A 20 -14.45 -11.68 2.67
CA ARG A 20 -13.14 -11.87 2.05
C ARG A 20 -11.97 -11.38 2.90
N GLY A 21 -11.91 -11.81 4.15
CA GLY A 21 -10.73 -11.62 5.00
C GLY A 21 -9.50 -12.34 4.44
N LEU A 22 -8.33 -12.01 4.97
CA LEU A 22 -7.08 -12.67 4.57
C LEU A 22 -7.13 -14.16 4.85
N THR A 23 -6.50 -14.96 3.98
CA THR A 23 -6.16 -16.35 4.31
C THR A 23 -5.04 -16.34 5.36
N ASP A 24 -4.87 -17.45 6.08
CA ASP A 24 -3.76 -17.60 7.02
C ASP A 24 -2.40 -17.44 6.31
N ALA A 25 -2.27 -18.05 5.13
CA ALA A 25 -1.08 -17.91 4.31
C ALA A 25 -0.86 -16.46 3.86
N GLY A 26 -1.92 -15.73 3.52
CA GLY A 26 -1.86 -14.31 3.16
C GLY A 26 -1.39 -13.45 4.32
N ALA A 27 -1.91 -13.68 5.52
CA ALA A 27 -1.48 -12.97 6.71
C ALA A 27 0.00 -13.22 7.04
N ASP A 28 0.45 -14.47 6.97
CA ASP A 28 1.85 -14.82 7.20
C ASP A 28 2.77 -14.20 6.15
N HIS A 29 2.34 -14.17 4.89
CA HIS A 29 3.09 -13.55 3.80
C HIS A 29 3.25 -12.05 4.04
N VAL A 30 2.20 -11.35 4.44
CA VAL A 30 2.27 -9.91 4.79
C VAL A 30 3.27 -9.67 5.93
N ARG A 31 3.26 -10.51 6.96
CA ARG A 31 4.23 -10.41 8.06
C ARG A 31 5.67 -10.55 7.58
N ARG A 32 5.94 -11.48 6.67
CA ARG A 32 7.28 -11.69 6.10
C ARG A 32 7.71 -10.51 5.25
N ILE A 33 6.82 -9.96 4.43
CA ILE A 33 7.11 -8.77 3.63
C ILE A 33 7.44 -7.59 4.56
N ALA A 34 6.63 -7.37 5.60
CA ALA A 34 6.83 -6.29 6.54
C ALA A 34 8.21 -6.40 7.24
N ALA A 35 8.56 -7.57 7.73
CA ALA A 35 9.84 -7.79 8.40
C ALA A 35 11.02 -7.49 7.46
N ARG A 36 10.96 -7.98 6.23
CA ARG A 36 12.01 -7.76 5.24
C ARG A 36 12.12 -6.32 4.79
N ALA A 37 11.00 -5.67 4.51
CA ALA A 37 10.99 -4.27 4.08
C ALA A 37 11.49 -3.32 5.17
N ILE A 38 11.12 -3.57 6.41
CA ILE A 38 11.60 -2.78 7.56
C ILE A 38 13.11 -2.92 7.70
N ALA A 39 13.64 -4.14 7.57
CA ALA A 39 15.07 -4.38 7.66
C ALA A 39 15.86 -3.70 6.51
N ASP A 40 15.31 -3.72 5.30
CA ASP A 40 16.00 -3.25 4.10
C ASP A 40 15.82 -1.75 3.83
N LEU A 41 14.65 -1.19 4.17
CA LEU A 41 14.23 0.15 3.75
C LEU A 41 14.02 1.14 4.90
N ASP A 42 14.11 0.73 6.13
CA ASP A 42 13.77 1.57 7.29
C ASP A 42 12.37 2.20 7.17
N VAL A 43 11.36 1.35 7.01
CA VAL A 43 9.96 1.77 6.84
C VAL A 43 9.44 2.42 8.11
N ARG A 44 9.09 3.71 8.05
CA ARG A 44 8.64 4.48 9.21
C ARG A 44 7.51 5.46 8.88
N PRO A 45 6.34 4.99 8.45
CA PRO A 45 5.22 5.90 8.27
C PRO A 45 4.72 6.44 9.61
N ALA A 46 4.22 7.67 9.62
CA ALA A 46 3.57 8.25 10.79
C ALA A 46 2.21 7.61 11.06
N ARG A 47 1.54 7.13 10.02
CA ARG A 47 0.24 6.48 10.09
C ARG A 47 -0.03 5.62 8.87
N ILE A 48 -1.02 4.73 9.00
CA ILE A 48 -1.45 3.84 7.92
C ILE A 48 -2.93 4.10 7.66
N PHE A 49 -3.27 4.26 6.37
CA PHE A 49 -4.65 4.37 5.90
C PHE A 49 -5.02 3.12 5.10
N HIS A 50 -6.26 2.67 5.22
CA HIS A 50 -6.77 1.52 4.47
C HIS A 50 -8.19 1.75 3.96
N SER A 51 -8.60 0.99 2.95
CA SER A 51 -9.98 1.00 2.47
C SER A 51 -10.94 0.36 3.47
N ASP A 52 -12.23 0.45 3.19
CA ASP A 52 -13.30 -0.16 3.99
C ASP A 52 -13.39 -1.70 3.88
N LYS A 53 -12.60 -2.34 3.02
CA LYS A 53 -12.63 -3.79 2.83
C LYS A 53 -11.85 -4.51 3.92
N ALA A 54 -12.38 -5.65 4.39
CA ALA A 54 -11.75 -6.45 5.45
C ALA A 54 -10.30 -6.84 5.12
N ARG A 55 -10.03 -7.26 3.88
CA ARG A 55 -8.68 -7.67 3.43
C ARG A 55 -7.66 -6.55 3.49
N ALA A 56 -8.07 -5.31 3.20
CA ALA A 56 -7.19 -4.14 3.33
C ALA A 56 -6.99 -3.75 4.79
N ARG A 57 -8.05 -3.73 5.58
CA ARG A 57 -7.96 -3.47 7.01
C ARG A 57 -7.04 -4.45 7.72
N GLN A 58 -7.20 -5.74 7.49
CA GLN A 58 -6.38 -6.79 8.12
C GLN A 58 -4.91 -6.68 7.71
N THR A 59 -4.62 -6.39 6.45
CA THR A 59 -3.26 -6.13 5.99
C THR A 59 -2.67 -4.91 6.71
N ALA A 60 -3.41 -3.83 6.80
CA ALA A 60 -2.98 -2.61 7.49
C ALA A 60 -2.74 -2.84 8.99
N GLU A 61 -3.61 -3.62 9.63
CA GLU A 61 -3.45 -3.96 11.05
C GLU A 61 -2.18 -4.77 11.32
N ILE A 62 -1.78 -5.67 10.42
CA ILE A 62 -0.52 -6.39 10.52
C ILE A 62 0.66 -5.43 10.48
N TRP A 63 0.69 -4.53 9.51
CA TRP A 63 1.72 -3.50 9.41
C TRP A 63 1.75 -2.58 10.64
N ALA A 64 0.58 -2.15 11.11
CA ALA A 64 0.47 -1.29 12.29
C ALA A 64 1.02 -1.96 13.55
N ALA A 65 0.75 -3.25 13.73
CA ALA A 65 1.26 -4.02 14.87
C ALA A 65 2.79 -4.11 14.86
N VAL A 66 3.39 -4.35 13.69
CA VAL A 66 4.85 -4.45 13.55
C VAL A 66 5.53 -3.10 13.74
N LEU A 67 4.93 -2.03 13.21
CA LEU A 67 5.49 -0.68 13.24
C LEU A 67 5.12 0.13 14.48
N SER A 68 4.10 -0.29 15.24
CA SER A 68 3.55 0.46 16.37
C SER A 68 3.08 1.87 15.98
N VAL A 69 2.33 1.96 14.89
CA VAL A 69 1.81 3.24 14.38
C VAL A 69 0.29 3.21 14.30
N PRO A 70 -0.39 4.38 14.32
CA PRO A 70 -1.83 4.46 14.16
C PRO A 70 -2.30 3.93 12.81
N VAL A 71 -3.46 3.30 12.80
CA VAL A 71 -4.12 2.79 11.61
C VAL A 71 -5.55 3.28 11.57
N GLU A 72 -6.02 3.75 10.40
CA GLU A 72 -7.39 4.22 10.25
C GLU A 72 -7.93 3.97 8.84
N GLN A 73 -9.25 3.81 8.77
CA GLN A 73 -9.96 3.73 7.51
C GLN A 73 -10.04 5.11 6.87
N ALA A 74 -9.87 5.17 5.56
CA ALA A 74 -10.00 6.41 4.79
C ALA A 74 -10.74 6.15 3.49
N ASP A 75 -11.46 7.17 3.03
CA ASP A 75 -12.13 7.15 1.74
C ASP A 75 -11.13 7.31 0.60
N GLY A 76 -11.52 6.86 -0.59
CA GLY A 76 -10.72 7.04 -1.80
C GLY A 76 -9.69 5.93 -2.06
N LEU A 77 -9.73 4.83 -1.31
CA LEU A 77 -8.81 3.70 -1.43
C LEU A 77 -9.47 2.41 -1.93
N ALA A 78 -10.76 2.43 -2.26
CA ALA A 78 -11.45 1.27 -2.81
C ALA A 78 -10.96 0.94 -4.23
N PRO A 79 -11.18 -0.30 -4.72
CA PRO A 79 -10.57 -0.75 -5.99
C PRO A 79 -10.83 0.16 -7.19
N ASN A 80 -12.01 0.76 -7.27
CA ASN A 80 -12.43 1.57 -8.41
C ASN A 80 -12.53 3.06 -8.09
N ASP A 81 -12.03 3.49 -6.96
CA ASP A 81 -11.98 4.91 -6.61
C ASP A 81 -10.99 5.66 -7.52
N ASP A 82 -11.22 6.95 -7.69
CA ASP A 82 -10.35 7.80 -8.48
C ASP A 82 -9.02 8.02 -7.74
N PRO A 83 -7.89 7.57 -8.29
CA PRO A 83 -6.60 7.72 -7.62
C PRO A 83 -6.11 9.16 -7.52
N SER A 84 -6.66 10.08 -8.33
CA SER A 84 -6.27 11.49 -8.29
C SER A 84 -6.59 12.16 -6.95
N ARG A 85 -7.58 11.66 -6.24
CA ARG A 85 -7.96 12.16 -4.93
C ARG A 85 -6.83 12.03 -3.91
N TRP A 86 -6.21 10.84 -3.83
CA TRP A 86 -5.05 10.62 -2.98
C TRP A 86 -3.78 11.26 -3.53
N ALA A 87 -3.59 11.24 -4.84
CA ALA A 87 -2.45 11.92 -5.46
C ALA A 87 -2.41 13.40 -5.06
N THR A 88 -3.55 14.08 -5.12
CA THR A 88 -3.66 15.49 -4.70
C THR A 88 -3.36 15.66 -3.21
N ARG A 89 -3.93 14.80 -2.37
CA ARG A 89 -3.68 14.87 -0.92
C ARG A 89 -2.21 14.67 -0.57
N LEU A 90 -1.55 13.72 -1.24
CA LEU A 90 -0.15 13.41 -0.99
C LEU A 90 0.81 14.52 -1.41
N ASP A 91 0.43 15.37 -2.37
CA ASP A 91 1.25 16.51 -2.77
C ASP A 91 1.49 17.51 -1.65
N THR A 92 0.60 17.57 -0.68
CA THR A 92 0.70 18.49 0.47
C THR A 92 0.96 17.79 1.80
N GLU A 93 1.05 16.46 1.81
CA GLU A 93 1.35 15.69 3.00
C GLU A 93 2.80 15.91 3.42
N GLU A 94 3.05 16.19 4.70
CA GLU A 94 4.40 16.46 5.20
C GLU A 94 5.05 15.24 5.85
N GLU A 95 4.24 14.30 6.34
CA GLU A 95 4.71 13.09 7.00
C GLU A 95 4.65 11.89 6.06
N ASP A 96 5.57 10.94 6.27
CA ASP A 96 5.51 9.65 5.58
C ASP A 96 4.23 8.91 5.98
N VAL A 97 3.54 8.36 5.00
CA VAL A 97 2.30 7.60 5.22
C VAL A 97 2.32 6.28 4.45
N MET A 98 1.56 5.32 4.95
CA MET A 98 1.31 4.06 4.25
C MET A 98 -0.15 4.00 3.83
N LEU A 99 -0.39 3.55 2.62
CA LEU A 99 -1.72 3.33 2.07
C LEU A 99 -1.88 1.87 1.72
N VAL A 100 -2.95 1.24 2.21
CA VAL A 100 -3.26 -0.16 1.90
C VAL A 100 -4.55 -0.21 1.11
N GLY A 101 -4.47 -0.71 -0.09
CA GLY A 101 -5.59 -0.75 -1.02
C GLY A 101 -5.59 -1.97 -1.92
N HIS A 102 -6.06 -1.77 -3.12
CA HIS A 102 -6.46 -2.81 -4.08
C HIS A 102 -5.97 -2.49 -5.48
N LEU A 103 -5.84 -3.52 -6.33
CA LEU A 103 -5.84 -3.31 -7.77
C LEU A 103 -7.26 -2.94 -8.24
N PRO A 104 -7.42 -2.11 -9.24
CA PRO A 104 -6.36 -1.41 -9.98
C PRO A 104 -5.92 -0.08 -9.34
N HIS A 105 -6.53 0.31 -8.23
CA HIS A 105 -6.33 1.63 -7.61
C HIS A 105 -4.85 1.93 -7.28
N VAL A 106 -4.19 1.03 -6.53
CA VAL A 106 -2.81 1.28 -6.06
C VAL A 106 -1.82 1.37 -7.22
N GLU A 107 -2.00 0.57 -8.27
CA GLU A 107 -1.18 0.63 -9.47
C GLU A 107 -1.37 1.95 -10.21
N ARG A 108 -2.62 2.40 -10.35
CA ARG A 108 -2.95 3.69 -10.96
C ARG A 108 -2.42 4.86 -10.15
N LEU A 109 -2.50 4.77 -8.82
CA LEU A 109 -1.96 5.81 -7.94
C LEU A 109 -0.46 5.96 -8.10
N VAL A 110 0.28 4.85 -8.08
CA VAL A 110 1.73 4.89 -8.31
C VAL A 110 2.04 5.47 -9.69
N GLY A 111 1.28 5.10 -10.72
CA GLY A 111 1.43 5.64 -12.06
C GLY A 111 1.18 7.15 -12.14
N LEU A 112 0.20 7.66 -11.39
CA LEU A 112 -0.06 9.10 -11.32
C LEU A 112 1.05 9.87 -10.62
N LEU A 113 1.57 9.34 -9.52
CA LEU A 113 2.60 9.99 -8.73
C LEU A 113 3.95 9.96 -9.46
N ALA A 114 4.37 8.79 -9.87
CA ALA A 114 5.65 8.55 -10.52
C ALA A 114 5.44 8.18 -11.99
N SER A 115 4.88 9.12 -12.76
CA SER A 115 4.42 8.93 -14.13
C SER A 115 5.47 8.46 -15.13
N ALA A 116 6.66 8.24 -14.68
CA ALA A 116 7.69 7.57 -15.42
C ALA A 116 8.59 6.77 -14.49
N ALA A 117 8.19 5.58 -14.15
CA ALA A 117 9.20 4.56 -14.35
C ALA A 117 9.64 4.71 -15.80
N PRO A 118 10.93 4.86 -16.13
CA PRO A 118 11.35 5.15 -17.49
C PRO A 118 10.89 4.14 -18.54
N ASP A 119 10.38 3.00 -18.12
CA ASP A 119 9.78 1.96 -18.95
C ASP A 119 8.29 1.73 -18.65
N GLY A 120 7.70 2.56 -17.79
CA GLY A 120 6.25 2.56 -17.55
C GLY A 120 5.71 1.36 -16.79
N THR A 121 6.56 0.48 -16.31
CA THR A 121 6.12 -0.77 -15.74
C THR A 121 6.65 -0.97 -14.31
N LEU A 122 5.73 -0.90 -13.38
CA LEU A 122 5.81 -1.81 -12.25
C LEU A 122 5.64 -3.21 -12.83
N ASP A 123 6.60 -4.10 -12.60
CA ASP A 123 6.50 -5.51 -12.97
C ASP A 123 5.43 -6.21 -12.13
N GLY A 124 4.17 -5.81 -12.34
CA GLY A 124 3.05 -6.26 -11.56
C GLY A 124 2.97 -5.64 -10.16
N PHE A 125 1.86 -5.89 -9.48
CA PHE A 125 1.64 -5.50 -8.10
C PHE A 125 0.97 -6.68 -7.39
N PRO A 126 1.73 -7.72 -7.04
CA PRO A 126 1.13 -8.94 -6.47
C PRO A 126 0.52 -8.70 -5.09
N ALA A 127 -0.31 -9.62 -4.65
CA ALA A 127 -0.98 -9.55 -3.35
C ALA A 127 0.07 -9.35 -2.22
N GLY A 128 -0.18 -8.40 -1.33
CA GLY A 128 0.70 -8.06 -0.23
C GLY A 128 1.91 -7.20 -0.60
N ALA A 129 2.14 -6.93 -1.87
CA ALA A 129 3.33 -6.20 -2.31
C ALA A 129 3.36 -4.77 -1.80
N LEU A 130 4.57 -4.28 -1.52
CA LEU A 130 4.88 -2.91 -1.13
C LEU A 130 5.70 -2.23 -2.23
N VAL A 131 5.28 -1.03 -2.60
CA VAL A 131 6.06 -0.11 -3.44
C VAL A 131 6.30 1.18 -2.66
N VAL A 132 7.53 1.68 -2.67
CA VAL A 132 7.89 2.96 -2.06
C VAL A 132 7.95 4.02 -3.14
N VAL A 133 7.24 5.13 -2.92
CA VAL A 133 7.26 6.29 -3.81
C VAL A 133 7.80 7.48 -3.02
N GLU A 134 8.75 8.19 -3.59
CA GLU A 134 9.41 9.31 -2.93
C GLU A 134 9.07 10.62 -3.62
N ARG A 135 8.75 11.63 -2.82
CA ARG A 135 8.58 13.00 -3.29
C ARG A 135 9.84 13.80 -2.97
N GLY A 136 10.51 14.25 -4.01
CA GLY A 136 11.66 15.14 -3.93
C GLY A 136 11.38 16.50 -4.54
N ASP A 137 12.42 17.30 -4.72
CA ASP A 137 12.31 18.67 -5.29
C ASP A 137 11.81 18.64 -6.75
N ASP A 138 12.13 17.58 -7.50
CA ASP A 138 11.76 17.43 -8.91
C ASP A 138 10.48 16.60 -9.12
N GLY A 139 9.73 16.33 -8.04
CA GLY A 139 8.50 15.55 -8.10
C GLY A 139 8.66 14.14 -7.54
N TRP A 140 7.80 13.23 -8.00
CA TRP A 140 7.71 11.88 -7.48
C TRP A 140 8.53 10.88 -8.27
N SER A 141 9.12 9.92 -7.58
CA SER A 141 9.84 8.79 -8.19
C SER A 141 9.62 7.52 -7.40
N VAL A 142 9.77 6.36 -8.05
CA VAL A 142 9.73 5.07 -7.35
C VAL A 142 11.06 4.88 -6.63
N GLY A 143 11.00 4.77 -5.30
CA GLY A 143 12.16 4.61 -4.44
C GLY A 143 12.52 3.17 -4.11
N GLY A 144 11.64 2.22 -4.38
CA GLY A 144 11.88 0.80 -4.14
C GLY A 144 10.66 -0.07 -4.36
N GLY A 145 10.91 -1.36 -4.54
CA GLY A 145 9.87 -2.36 -4.73
C GLY A 145 9.62 -2.73 -6.19
N PRO A 146 8.63 -3.61 -6.45
CA PRO A 146 7.75 -4.20 -5.44
C PRO A 146 8.48 -5.21 -4.54
N TYR A 147 8.26 -5.08 -3.24
CA TYR A 147 8.62 -6.08 -2.24
C TYR A 147 7.47 -7.09 -2.15
N THR A 148 7.77 -8.34 -2.41
CA THR A 148 6.75 -9.40 -2.55
C THR A 148 6.96 -10.56 -1.59
#